data_d1c1a8b51fb75cd2d6ff4be966cf6ed6
#
_entry.id   d1c1a8b51fb75cd2d6ff4be966cf6ed6
#
_cell.length_a   1.000
_cell.length_b   1.000
_cell.length_c   1.000
_cell.angle_alpha   90.00
_cell.angle_beta   90.00
_cell.angle_gamma   90.00
#
_symmetry.space_group_name_H-M   'P 1'
#
loop_
_entity.id
_entity.type
_entity.pdbx_description
1 polymer ?
#
loop_
_entity_poly.entity_id
_entity_poly.type
_entity_poly.pdbx_seq_one_letter_code
_entity_poly.pdbx_strand_id
1 'polypeptide(L)'
;MPIPRGIAGGMNAQGGQRGMGLLEGAARFESVPGLLARLLAPGFGKILDAVDKGLEKGSILGHLPDGSTRLLGGRNPGFDAIIHLRSWLALVRLATNGSIGWYQAWEAGEWSSPDLVPVFAVFGANAETLGNTGRAKSLWQRALKQAHRLNANTKEGSARNIQAQYDLGNDFYAAWLGETMTYSSALGVKGSDLDTAQRAKIDAVLDRLELSEGQSMLEIGCGWGTLAKAAAERGAEVDAISLSDEQLAWARRGAGEQTRFLKRDYRDTAGQYDAVASVEMVEALGREYWPTFMDCIARNLKPGGRAAIQYISMREELFDAYAGSADFIQAYIFPGGLLIRTSEFRRLAEQRGLRWHAQHDFGIDYADTLKLWLEQFNAAVADGRLPAGFDARFNDLWRFYLQYCEGGFRCGSIDVHQVTLVKE
;
A
#
# COMPACT_ATOMS: atom_id res chain seq x y z
N MET A 1 30.62 -14.17 6.50
CA MET A 1 31.24 -13.27 7.49
C MET A 1 30.14 -12.72 8.38
N PRO A 2 30.25 -12.71 9.69
CA PRO A 2 29.21 -12.18 10.55
C PRO A 2 29.14 -10.67 10.39
N ILE A 3 27.92 -10.14 10.23
CA ILE A 3 27.61 -8.71 10.16
C ILE A 3 28.04 -8.07 11.49
N PRO A 4 28.80 -6.96 11.50
CA PRO A 4 29.18 -6.28 12.74
C PRO A 4 27.93 -5.81 13.49
N ARG A 5 27.76 -6.28 14.72
CA ARG A 5 26.86 -5.70 15.70
C ARG A 5 27.39 -4.30 16.07
N GLY A 6 26.71 -3.26 15.65
CA GLY A 6 27.03 -1.94 16.13
C GLY A 6 26.71 -0.86 15.12
N ILE A 7 25.49 -0.43 15.10
CA ILE A 7 24.99 0.95 15.13
C ILE A 7 23.48 0.81 15.45
N ALA A 8 23.18 0.45 16.68
CA ALA A 8 21.90 0.70 17.32
C ALA A 8 21.99 2.11 17.90
N GLY A 9 21.65 3.09 17.09
CA GLY A 9 21.65 4.50 17.47
C GLY A 9 20.33 5.14 17.12
N GLY A 10 19.21 4.50 17.49
CA GLY A 10 17.89 5.09 17.51
C GLY A 10 17.18 4.52 18.74
N MET A 11 17.19 5.27 19.81
CA MET A 11 16.67 4.85 21.10
C MET A 11 15.19 4.52 21.03
N ASN A 12 14.82 3.24 21.09
CA ASN A 12 13.69 2.82 21.89
C ASN A 12 14.21 2.27 23.22
N ALA A 13 14.36 3.17 24.19
CA ALA A 13 14.77 2.87 25.55
C ALA A 13 13.64 2.24 26.38
N GLN A 14 12.69 1.55 25.75
CA GLN A 14 11.71 0.70 26.40
C GLN A 14 11.70 -0.63 25.68
N GLY A 15 12.10 -1.68 26.36
CA GLY A 15 12.31 -3.00 25.84
C GLY A 15 11.20 -3.50 24.94
N GLY A 16 11.44 -3.48 23.63
CA GLY A 16 11.13 -4.59 22.80
C GLY A 16 9.77 -4.71 22.21
N GLN A 17 9.13 -3.67 21.62
CA GLN A 17 8.02 -3.94 20.70
C GLN A 17 8.09 -3.03 19.48
N ARG A 18 8.89 -3.42 18.48
CA ARG A 18 8.95 -2.78 17.16
C ARG A 18 7.60 -3.00 16.44
N GLY A 19 7.14 -2.02 15.68
CA GLY A 19 5.86 -2.08 15.00
C GLY A 19 4.63 -1.78 15.86
N MET A 20 4.76 -1.67 17.19
CA MET A 20 3.64 -1.32 18.07
C MET A 20 3.10 0.09 17.80
N GLY A 21 3.94 1.00 17.29
CA GLY A 21 3.50 2.34 16.89
C GLY A 21 2.38 2.33 15.84
N LEU A 22 2.36 1.34 14.93
CA LEU A 22 1.26 1.16 13.97
C LEU A 22 -0.03 0.72 14.68
N LEU A 23 0.06 -0.22 15.61
CA LEU A 23 -1.09 -0.72 16.39
C LEU A 23 -1.61 0.33 17.36
N GLU A 24 -0.74 1.03 18.07
CA GLU A 24 -1.10 2.11 19.01
C GLU A 24 -1.69 3.31 18.28
N GLY A 25 -1.16 3.69 17.13
CA GLY A 25 -1.69 4.74 16.27
C GLY A 25 -3.12 4.47 15.81
N ALA A 26 -3.49 3.19 15.69
CA ALA A 26 -4.83 2.75 15.33
C ALA A 26 -5.82 2.67 16.50
N ALA A 27 -5.36 2.76 17.76
CA ALA A 27 -6.23 2.69 18.96
C ALA A 27 -7.34 3.75 18.94
N ARG A 28 -7.11 4.92 18.32
CA ARG A 28 -8.13 5.96 18.11
C ARG A 28 -9.33 5.52 17.25
N PHE A 29 -9.21 4.42 16.52
CA PHE A 29 -10.28 3.83 15.73
C PHE A 29 -11.02 2.70 16.46
N GLU A 30 -10.65 2.38 17.72
CA GLU A 30 -11.30 1.31 18.47
C GLU A 30 -12.79 1.59 18.66
N SER A 31 -13.62 0.58 18.38
CA SER A 31 -15.05 0.59 18.62
C SER A 31 -15.39 -0.38 19.74
N VAL A 32 -16.23 0.05 20.68
CA VAL A 32 -16.78 -0.81 21.76
C VAL A 32 -18.22 -1.20 21.39
N PRO A 33 -18.43 -2.33 20.71
CA PRO A 33 -19.75 -2.69 20.17
C PRO A 33 -20.73 -3.26 21.19
N GLY A 34 -20.34 -3.45 22.46
CA GLY A 34 -21.09 -4.27 23.42
C GLY A 34 -22.58 -3.92 23.66
N LEU A 35 -22.93 -2.64 23.69
CA LEU A 35 -24.32 -2.21 23.87
C LEU A 35 -25.11 -2.27 22.54
N LEU A 36 -24.48 -1.91 21.44
CA LEU A 36 -25.08 -1.94 20.10
C LEU A 36 -25.38 -3.37 19.63
N ALA A 37 -24.55 -4.34 20.00
CA ALA A 37 -24.78 -5.75 19.64
C ALA A 37 -26.06 -6.32 20.20
N ARG A 38 -26.40 -5.97 21.42
CA ARG A 38 -27.68 -6.41 22.07
C ARG A 38 -28.92 -5.80 21.39
N LEU A 39 -28.80 -4.56 20.89
CA LEU A 39 -29.87 -3.87 20.18
C LEU A 39 -30.06 -4.35 18.74
N LEU A 40 -28.98 -4.84 18.10
CA LEU A 40 -29.00 -5.28 16.71
C LEU A 40 -29.22 -6.79 16.53
N ALA A 41 -29.26 -7.57 17.63
CA ALA A 41 -29.43 -9.02 17.58
C ALA A 41 -30.63 -9.50 16.71
N PRO A 42 -31.81 -8.84 16.70
CA PRO A 42 -32.91 -9.22 15.82
C PRO A 42 -32.68 -8.87 14.33
N GLY A 43 -31.63 -8.11 14.02
CA GLY A 43 -31.36 -7.58 12.70
C GLY A 43 -30.25 -8.29 11.88
N PHE A 44 -29.53 -9.24 12.47
CA PHE A 44 -28.39 -9.88 11.78
C PHE A 44 -28.81 -10.65 10.53
N GLY A 45 -29.96 -11.30 10.53
CA GLY A 45 -30.53 -11.91 9.33
C GLY A 45 -30.68 -10.92 8.17
N LYS A 46 -31.17 -9.70 8.45
CA LYS A 46 -31.34 -8.64 7.44
C LYS A 46 -29.99 -8.11 6.91
N ILE A 47 -28.94 -8.10 7.74
CA ILE A 47 -27.60 -7.73 7.32
C ILE A 47 -27.08 -8.80 6.35
N LEU A 48 -27.22 -10.08 6.69
CA LEU A 48 -26.84 -11.18 5.80
C LEU A 48 -27.66 -11.17 4.50
N ASP A 49 -28.95 -10.88 4.55
CA ASP A 49 -29.81 -10.72 3.36
C ASP A 49 -29.32 -9.55 2.47
N ALA A 50 -28.91 -8.44 3.08
CA ALA A 50 -28.38 -7.30 2.34
C ALA A 50 -27.02 -7.62 1.69
N VAL A 51 -26.15 -8.34 2.40
CA VAL A 51 -24.89 -8.83 1.85
C VAL A 51 -25.16 -9.81 0.71
N ASP A 52 -26.02 -10.81 0.92
CA ASP A 52 -26.40 -11.79 -0.11
C ASP A 52 -26.90 -11.11 -1.38
N LYS A 53 -27.83 -10.14 -1.23
CA LYS A 53 -28.36 -9.37 -2.37
C LYS A 53 -27.28 -8.57 -3.11
N GLY A 54 -26.29 -8.03 -2.40
CA GLY A 54 -25.21 -7.24 -2.96
C GLY A 54 -24.09 -8.06 -3.61
N LEU A 55 -24.02 -9.37 -3.35
CA LEU A 55 -23.03 -10.26 -3.96
C LEU A 55 -23.52 -10.75 -5.34
N GLU A 56 -23.20 -10.01 -6.37
CA GLU A 56 -23.54 -10.39 -7.76
C GLU A 56 -22.56 -11.41 -8.35
N LYS A 57 -21.25 -11.30 -8.00
CA LYS A 57 -20.17 -12.14 -8.52
C LYS A 57 -19.50 -12.92 -7.39
N GLY A 58 -19.33 -14.22 -7.58
CA GLY A 58 -18.72 -15.10 -6.58
C GLY A 58 -19.66 -15.41 -5.42
N SER A 59 -19.14 -16.08 -4.39
CA SER A 59 -19.94 -16.53 -3.25
C SER A 59 -19.18 -16.46 -1.92
N ILE A 60 -19.94 -16.44 -0.81
CA ILE A 60 -19.42 -16.61 0.55
C ILE A 60 -20.17 -17.76 1.22
N LEU A 61 -19.46 -18.82 1.58
CA LEU A 61 -19.96 -19.87 2.47
C LEU A 61 -19.72 -19.43 3.92
N GLY A 62 -20.76 -18.98 4.58
CA GLY A 62 -20.72 -18.52 5.97
C GLY A 62 -21.10 -19.64 6.94
N HIS A 63 -20.21 -19.98 7.89
CA HIS A 63 -20.55 -20.75 9.09
C HIS A 63 -20.88 -19.77 10.19
N LEU A 64 -22.12 -19.82 10.69
CA LEU A 64 -22.69 -18.80 11.58
C LEU A 64 -22.54 -19.17 13.06
N PRO A 65 -22.62 -18.19 14.00
CA PRO A 65 -22.45 -18.43 15.42
C PRO A 65 -23.52 -19.34 16.05
N ASP A 66 -24.67 -19.50 15.41
CA ASP A 66 -25.75 -20.41 15.83
C ASP A 66 -25.56 -21.85 15.33
N GLY A 67 -24.44 -22.14 14.68
CA GLY A 67 -24.12 -23.45 14.10
C GLY A 67 -24.71 -23.68 12.71
N SER A 68 -25.51 -22.77 12.20
CA SER A 68 -26.04 -22.87 10.83
C SER A 68 -24.99 -22.49 9.77
N THR A 69 -25.24 -22.93 8.55
CA THR A 69 -24.40 -22.58 7.39
C THR A 69 -25.26 -21.89 6.35
N ARG A 70 -24.72 -20.83 5.76
CA ARG A 70 -25.44 -20.05 4.74
C ARG A 70 -24.53 -19.73 3.56
N LEU A 71 -25.00 -20.02 2.34
CA LEU A 71 -24.38 -19.55 1.12
C LEU A 71 -24.96 -18.17 0.77
N LEU A 72 -24.07 -17.19 0.58
CA LEU A 72 -24.39 -15.83 0.12
C LEU A 72 -23.82 -15.62 -1.27
N GLY A 73 -24.56 -15.01 -2.19
CA GLY A 73 -24.17 -14.83 -3.58
C GLY A 73 -24.31 -16.11 -4.43
N GLY A 74 -23.30 -16.44 -5.23
CA GLY A 74 -23.29 -17.61 -6.11
C GLY A 74 -24.15 -17.46 -7.39
N ARG A 75 -24.54 -16.23 -7.74
CA ARG A 75 -25.39 -15.96 -8.91
C ARG A 75 -24.61 -15.93 -10.22
N ASN A 76 -23.39 -15.41 -10.16
CA ASN A 76 -22.46 -15.36 -11.29
C ASN A 76 -21.08 -15.83 -10.85
N PRO A 77 -20.23 -16.33 -11.77
CA PRO A 77 -18.87 -16.71 -11.49
C PRO A 77 -18.06 -15.56 -10.87
N GLY A 78 -17.14 -15.88 -9.96
CA GLY A 78 -16.27 -14.92 -9.27
C GLY A 78 -15.40 -15.63 -8.24
N PHE A 79 -15.01 -14.90 -7.19
CA PHE A 79 -14.25 -15.45 -6.08
C PHE A 79 -15.18 -16.16 -5.09
N ASP A 80 -14.75 -17.30 -4.59
CA ASP A 80 -15.48 -18.07 -3.59
C ASP A 80 -14.70 -18.06 -2.27
N ALA A 81 -15.35 -17.61 -1.21
CA ALA A 81 -14.77 -17.46 0.11
C ALA A 81 -15.48 -18.31 1.16
N ILE A 82 -14.75 -18.74 2.19
CA ILE A 82 -15.30 -19.37 3.38
C ILE A 82 -15.06 -18.45 4.56
N ILE A 83 -16.13 -18.15 5.32
CA ILE A 83 -16.06 -17.34 6.54
C ILE A 83 -16.64 -18.13 7.70
N HIS A 84 -15.84 -18.33 8.74
CA HIS A 84 -16.28 -18.85 10.03
C HIS A 84 -16.59 -17.67 10.95
N LEU A 85 -17.85 -17.26 11.03
CA LEU A 85 -18.31 -16.21 11.92
C LEU A 85 -18.55 -16.82 13.31
N ARG A 86 -17.72 -16.47 14.28
CA ARG A 86 -17.80 -16.97 15.66
C ARG A 86 -18.63 -16.08 16.57
N SER A 87 -18.79 -14.80 16.18
CA SER A 87 -19.56 -13.82 16.93
C SER A 87 -20.27 -12.85 15.98
N TRP A 88 -21.51 -12.54 16.27
CA TRP A 88 -22.28 -11.51 15.57
C TRP A 88 -21.68 -10.10 15.74
N LEU A 89 -20.79 -9.90 16.73
CA LEU A 89 -20.05 -8.65 16.92
C LEU A 89 -19.23 -8.25 15.69
N ALA A 90 -18.71 -9.23 14.97
CA ALA A 90 -17.95 -8.97 13.73
C ALA A 90 -18.78 -8.17 12.70
N LEU A 91 -20.07 -8.52 12.54
CA LEU A 91 -20.97 -7.78 11.64
C LEU A 91 -21.27 -6.37 12.14
N VAL A 92 -21.33 -6.18 13.47
CA VAL A 92 -21.51 -4.85 14.07
C VAL A 92 -20.27 -3.99 13.81
N ARG A 93 -19.06 -4.53 14.02
CA ARG A 93 -17.81 -3.84 13.74
C ARG A 93 -17.70 -3.47 12.26
N LEU A 94 -18.01 -4.41 11.36
CA LEU A 94 -18.04 -4.15 9.92
C LEU A 94 -19.02 -3.02 9.56
N ALA A 95 -20.24 -3.07 10.09
CA ALA A 95 -21.27 -2.08 9.79
C ALA A 95 -20.98 -0.69 10.37
N THR A 96 -20.28 -0.60 11.49
CA THR A 96 -19.95 0.66 12.17
C THR A 96 -18.63 1.26 11.74
N ASN A 97 -17.64 0.44 11.43
CA ASN A 97 -16.25 0.87 11.20
C ASN A 97 -15.61 0.31 9.90
N GLY A 98 -16.40 -0.27 9.01
CA GLY A 98 -15.95 -0.75 7.69
C GLY A 98 -14.79 -1.75 7.77
N SER A 99 -13.80 -1.61 6.90
CA SER A 99 -12.62 -2.50 6.85
C SER A 99 -11.77 -2.46 8.12
N ILE A 100 -11.73 -1.32 8.82
CA ILE A 100 -11.07 -1.19 10.12
C ILE A 100 -11.76 -2.11 11.14
N GLY A 101 -13.09 -2.04 11.23
CA GLY A 101 -13.88 -2.89 12.14
C GLY A 101 -13.79 -4.37 11.75
N TRP A 102 -13.66 -4.68 10.47
CA TRP A 102 -13.48 -6.03 9.98
C TRP A 102 -12.14 -6.64 10.42
N TYR A 103 -11.06 -5.87 10.35
CA TYR A 103 -9.77 -6.25 10.90
C TYR A 103 -9.85 -6.46 12.43
N GLN A 104 -10.44 -5.51 13.16
CA GLN A 104 -10.58 -5.60 14.62
C GLN A 104 -11.37 -6.84 15.05
N ALA A 105 -12.39 -7.22 14.28
CA ALA A 105 -13.16 -8.45 14.51
C ALA A 105 -12.32 -9.70 14.26
N TRP A 106 -11.49 -9.69 13.22
CA TRP A 106 -10.58 -10.79 12.91
C TRP A 106 -9.51 -10.94 14.01
N GLU A 107 -8.87 -9.85 14.40
CA GLU A 107 -7.88 -9.80 15.48
C GLU A 107 -8.46 -10.29 16.82
N ALA A 108 -9.72 -9.95 17.11
CA ALA A 108 -10.44 -10.42 18.29
C ALA A 108 -10.92 -11.89 18.18
N GLY A 109 -10.68 -12.57 17.07
CA GLY A 109 -11.14 -13.94 16.84
C GLY A 109 -12.65 -14.09 16.65
N GLU A 110 -13.37 -12.98 16.36
CA GLU A 110 -14.81 -12.97 16.14
C GLU A 110 -15.19 -13.59 14.78
N TRP A 111 -14.25 -13.64 13.84
CA TRP A 111 -14.34 -14.39 12.58
C TRP A 111 -12.98 -14.90 12.13
N SER A 112 -12.99 -15.88 11.25
CA SER A 112 -11.79 -16.42 10.59
C SER A 112 -12.13 -16.94 9.20
N SER A 113 -11.09 -17.15 8.38
CA SER A 113 -11.17 -17.81 7.08
C SER A 113 -9.93 -18.68 6.90
N PRO A 114 -10.02 -19.81 6.19
CA PRO A 114 -8.83 -20.58 5.80
C PRO A 114 -7.93 -19.82 4.82
N ASP A 115 -8.51 -18.91 4.02
CA ASP A 115 -7.81 -18.02 3.10
C ASP A 115 -8.50 -16.65 3.09
N LEU A 116 -7.75 -15.59 3.41
CA LEU A 116 -8.30 -14.24 3.47
C LEU A 116 -8.40 -13.57 2.09
N VAL A 117 -7.57 -13.98 1.13
CA VAL A 117 -7.52 -13.35 -0.20
C VAL A 117 -8.87 -13.41 -0.92
N PRO A 118 -9.54 -14.58 -1.05
CA PRO A 118 -10.88 -14.66 -1.63
C PRO A 118 -11.92 -13.83 -0.89
N VAL A 119 -11.79 -13.68 0.45
CA VAL A 119 -12.72 -12.85 1.23
C VAL A 119 -12.63 -11.39 0.78
N PHE A 120 -11.42 -10.85 0.67
CA PHE A 120 -11.23 -9.46 0.22
C PHE A 120 -11.58 -9.29 -1.26
N ALA A 121 -11.24 -10.29 -2.08
CA ALA A 121 -11.53 -10.24 -3.51
C ALA A 121 -13.05 -10.27 -3.80
N VAL A 122 -13.83 -11.08 -3.10
CA VAL A 122 -15.29 -11.12 -3.29
C VAL A 122 -15.95 -9.82 -2.88
N PHE A 123 -15.51 -9.21 -1.76
CA PHE A 123 -16.02 -7.89 -1.33
C PHE A 123 -15.61 -6.77 -2.31
N GLY A 124 -14.36 -6.77 -2.78
CA GLY A 124 -13.85 -5.78 -3.73
C GLY A 124 -14.54 -5.88 -5.09
N ALA A 125 -14.76 -7.09 -5.61
CA ALA A 125 -15.46 -7.34 -6.88
C ALA A 125 -16.92 -6.86 -6.86
N ASN A 126 -17.55 -6.82 -5.69
CA ASN A 126 -18.94 -6.42 -5.48
C ASN A 126 -19.08 -5.07 -4.74
N ALA A 127 -18.01 -4.28 -4.67
CA ALA A 127 -18.01 -3.05 -3.85
C ALA A 127 -19.05 -2.02 -4.27
N GLU A 128 -19.42 -1.98 -5.57
CA GLU A 128 -20.46 -1.09 -6.08
C GLU A 128 -21.85 -1.55 -5.66
N THR A 129 -22.17 -2.83 -5.83
CA THR A 129 -23.48 -3.42 -5.55
C THR A 129 -23.75 -3.59 -4.07
N LEU A 130 -22.71 -3.88 -3.27
CA LEU A 130 -22.77 -3.83 -1.81
C LEU A 130 -23.03 -2.41 -1.30
N GLY A 131 -22.66 -1.39 -2.09
CA GLY A 131 -22.93 0.01 -1.79
C GLY A 131 -22.45 0.42 -0.40
N ASN A 132 -23.34 1.04 0.38
CA ASN A 132 -23.05 1.48 1.74
C ASN A 132 -23.19 0.38 2.81
N THR A 133 -23.44 -0.88 2.43
CA THR A 133 -23.69 -1.98 3.38
C THR A 133 -22.46 -2.30 4.24
N GLY A 134 -21.26 -2.10 3.69
CA GLY A 134 -19.98 -2.30 4.39
C GLY A 134 -19.27 -1.01 4.83
N ARG A 135 -19.93 0.17 4.75
CA ARG A 135 -19.32 1.47 5.04
C ARG A 135 -19.98 2.14 6.23
N ALA A 136 -19.18 2.66 7.15
CA ALA A 136 -19.65 3.41 8.30
C ALA A 136 -20.44 4.66 7.90
N LYS A 137 -21.70 4.81 8.37
CA LYS A 137 -22.56 5.97 8.09
C LYS A 137 -22.47 7.07 9.15
N SER A 138 -22.35 8.30 8.67
CA SER A 138 -22.66 9.62 9.24
C SER A 138 -21.75 10.22 10.34
N LEU A 139 -21.94 9.96 11.62
CA LEU A 139 -21.18 10.62 12.70
C LEU A 139 -19.74 10.11 12.80
N TRP A 140 -19.54 8.80 12.60
CA TRP A 140 -18.22 8.17 12.57
C TRP A 140 -17.38 8.62 11.36
N GLN A 141 -17.99 8.85 10.20
CA GLN A 141 -17.28 9.41 9.05
C GLN A 141 -16.70 10.81 9.33
N ARG A 142 -17.39 11.63 10.14
CA ARG A 142 -16.87 12.95 10.55
C ARG A 142 -15.68 12.80 11.51
N ALA A 143 -15.74 11.89 12.46
CA ALA A 143 -14.63 11.59 13.37
C ALA A 143 -13.42 11.00 12.61
N LEU A 144 -13.67 10.08 11.67
CA LEU A 144 -12.64 9.50 10.80
C LEU A 144 -11.99 10.55 9.88
N LYS A 145 -12.78 11.48 9.29
CA LYS A 145 -12.26 12.62 8.53
C LYS A 145 -11.42 13.56 9.39
N GLN A 146 -11.76 13.74 10.64
CA GLN A 146 -10.98 14.58 11.55
C GLN A 146 -9.67 13.89 11.95
N ALA A 147 -9.68 12.58 12.16
CA ALA A 147 -8.47 11.78 12.38
C ALA A 147 -7.55 11.77 11.14
N HIS A 148 -8.13 11.73 9.94
CA HIS A 148 -7.37 11.85 8.68
C HIS A 148 -6.68 13.22 8.53
N ARG A 149 -7.34 14.33 8.94
CA ARG A 149 -6.73 15.67 8.95
C ARG A 149 -5.54 15.80 9.91
N LEU A 150 -5.50 15.05 11.00
CA LEU A 150 -4.38 15.03 11.94
C LEU A 150 -3.14 14.36 11.37
N ASN A 151 -3.29 13.52 10.36
CA ASN A 151 -2.20 12.85 9.63
C ASN A 151 -1.87 13.54 8.30
N ALA A 152 -2.30 14.80 8.10
CA ALA A 152 -2.03 15.53 6.87
C ALA A 152 -0.52 15.55 6.56
N ASN A 153 -0.17 15.30 5.29
CA ASN A 153 1.20 15.22 4.80
C ASN A 153 1.82 16.61 4.56
N THR A 154 1.73 17.51 5.58
CA THR A 154 2.59 18.70 5.63
C THR A 154 4.06 18.30 5.56
N LYS A 155 5.00 19.24 5.39
CA LYS A 155 6.44 18.87 5.38
C LYS A 155 6.85 18.10 6.64
N GLU A 156 6.38 18.56 7.82
CA GLU A 156 6.64 17.88 9.10
C GLU A 156 5.81 16.59 9.25
N GLY A 157 4.58 16.56 8.74
CA GLY A 157 3.70 15.40 8.72
C GLY A 157 4.24 14.29 7.86
N SER A 158 4.71 14.59 6.65
CA SER A 158 5.33 13.61 5.75
C SER A 158 6.56 12.96 6.36
N ALA A 159 7.45 13.76 6.97
CA ALA A 159 8.64 13.22 7.63
C ALA A 159 8.26 12.26 8.77
N ARG A 160 7.27 12.61 9.62
CA ARG A 160 6.79 11.73 10.70
C ARG A 160 6.11 10.46 10.19
N ASN A 161 5.27 10.56 9.16
CA ASN A 161 4.55 9.40 8.61
C ASN A 161 5.52 8.42 7.95
N ILE A 162 6.51 8.93 7.19
CA ILE A 162 7.59 8.14 6.61
C ILE A 162 8.44 7.52 7.72
N GLN A 163 8.81 8.28 8.76
CA GLN A 163 9.58 7.77 9.88
C GLN A 163 8.84 6.64 10.60
N ALA A 164 7.56 6.78 10.92
CA ALA A 164 6.77 5.74 11.59
C ALA A 164 6.70 4.44 10.77
N GLN A 165 6.63 4.53 9.45
CA GLN A 165 6.62 3.37 8.55
C GLN A 165 7.98 2.69 8.47
N TYR A 166 9.09 3.46 8.41
CA TYR A 166 10.44 2.93 8.29
C TYR A 166 11.13 2.68 9.64
N ASP A 167 10.50 3.06 10.76
CA ASP A 167 10.91 2.66 12.13
C ASP A 167 10.83 1.13 12.36
N LEU A 168 10.24 0.38 11.41
CA LEU A 168 10.35 -1.08 11.37
C LEU A 168 11.80 -1.55 11.13
N GLY A 169 12.65 -0.70 10.54
CA GLY A 169 14.09 -0.90 10.33
C GLY A 169 14.43 -1.72 9.08
N ASN A 170 15.60 -1.46 8.51
CA ASN A 170 16.07 -2.14 7.29
C ASN A 170 16.20 -3.66 7.46
N ASP A 171 16.52 -4.13 8.65
CA ASP A 171 16.65 -5.54 8.98
C ASP A 171 15.33 -6.31 8.92
N PHE A 172 14.21 -5.62 9.24
CA PHE A 172 12.87 -6.17 9.07
C PHE A 172 12.57 -6.42 7.59
N TYR A 173 12.77 -5.40 6.74
CA TYR A 173 12.51 -5.50 5.31
C TYR A 173 13.44 -6.50 4.61
N ALA A 174 14.72 -6.51 4.98
CA ALA A 174 15.72 -7.43 4.42
C ALA A 174 15.43 -8.91 4.72
N ALA A 175 14.62 -9.20 5.73
CA ALA A 175 14.26 -10.57 6.06
C ALA A 175 13.32 -11.23 5.03
N TRP A 176 12.59 -10.42 4.22
CA TRP A 176 11.54 -10.93 3.33
C TRP A 176 11.37 -10.21 1.98
N LEU A 177 11.99 -9.02 1.74
CA LEU A 177 11.89 -8.31 0.44
C LEU A 177 12.80 -8.87 -0.67
N GLY A 178 13.72 -9.78 -0.35
CA GLY A 178 14.71 -10.26 -1.29
C GLY A 178 15.96 -9.36 -1.39
N GLU A 179 16.86 -9.67 -2.32
CA GLU A 179 18.15 -8.99 -2.49
C GLU A 179 18.00 -7.55 -3.00
N THR A 180 16.99 -7.32 -3.85
CA THR A 180 16.74 -6.00 -4.46
C THR A 180 16.24 -4.97 -3.47
N MET A 181 15.77 -5.37 -2.28
CA MET A 181 15.19 -4.47 -1.29
C MET A 181 14.17 -3.50 -1.93
N THR A 182 13.29 -4.03 -2.80
CA THR A 182 12.33 -3.21 -3.54
C THR A 182 10.93 -3.41 -2.98
N TYR A 183 10.38 -2.39 -2.31
CA TYR A 183 9.05 -2.43 -1.69
C TYR A 183 8.04 -1.75 -2.61
N SER A 184 7.81 -2.36 -3.76
CA SER A 184 6.85 -1.99 -4.79
C SER A 184 6.58 -3.18 -5.70
N SER A 185 5.55 -3.12 -6.55
CA SER A 185 5.22 -4.22 -7.46
C SER A 185 6.41 -4.64 -8.31
N ALA A 186 6.63 -5.94 -8.43
CA ALA A 186 7.45 -6.53 -9.47
C ALA A 186 6.67 -6.60 -10.80
N LEU A 187 7.33 -6.97 -11.88
CA LEU A 187 6.76 -7.14 -13.22
C LEU A 187 7.15 -8.51 -13.80
N GLY A 188 6.19 -9.22 -14.40
CA GLY A 188 6.43 -10.53 -14.99
C GLY A 188 6.68 -11.62 -13.93
N VAL A 189 5.96 -11.57 -12.81
CA VAL A 189 6.16 -12.45 -11.64
C VAL A 189 5.85 -13.91 -11.97
N LYS A 190 4.90 -14.15 -12.85
CA LYS A 190 4.48 -15.52 -13.19
C LYS A 190 5.62 -16.33 -13.82
N GLY A 191 6.11 -17.32 -13.06
CA GLY A 191 7.20 -18.20 -13.51
C GLY A 191 8.61 -17.66 -13.26
N SER A 192 8.75 -16.55 -12.53
CA SER A 192 10.01 -15.93 -12.12
C SER A 192 10.15 -15.95 -10.60
N ASP A 193 11.38 -15.85 -10.11
CA ASP A 193 11.62 -15.51 -8.71
C ASP A 193 11.42 -13.98 -8.49
N LEU A 194 11.28 -13.58 -7.23
CA LEU A 194 10.98 -12.18 -6.88
C LEU A 194 12.06 -11.21 -7.36
N ASP A 195 13.34 -11.53 -7.18
CA ASP A 195 14.44 -10.62 -7.52
C ASP A 195 14.55 -10.44 -9.04
N THR A 196 14.37 -11.49 -9.82
CA THR A 196 14.30 -11.42 -11.29
C THR A 196 13.14 -10.54 -11.75
N ALA A 197 11.95 -10.72 -11.19
CA ALA A 197 10.78 -9.92 -11.53
C ALA A 197 10.92 -8.44 -11.08
N GLN A 198 11.58 -8.18 -9.95
CA GLN A 198 11.90 -6.81 -9.52
C GLN A 198 12.91 -6.13 -10.46
N ARG A 199 13.93 -6.85 -10.92
CA ARG A 199 14.88 -6.33 -11.93
C ARG A 199 14.15 -6.00 -13.24
N ALA A 200 13.27 -6.89 -13.72
CA ALA A 200 12.46 -6.65 -14.91
C ALA A 200 11.59 -5.38 -14.78
N LYS A 201 11.01 -5.14 -13.60
CA LYS A 201 10.26 -3.90 -13.31
C LYS A 201 11.14 -2.67 -13.37
N ILE A 202 12.32 -2.72 -12.78
CA ILE A 202 13.30 -1.62 -12.80
C ILE A 202 13.72 -1.32 -14.23
N ASP A 203 14.05 -2.34 -15.01
CA ASP A 203 14.40 -2.21 -16.41
C ASP A 203 13.28 -1.56 -17.21
N ALA A 204 12.01 -1.98 -17.00
CA ALA A 204 10.86 -1.39 -17.67
C ALA A 204 10.68 0.11 -17.32
N VAL A 205 10.96 0.52 -16.08
CA VAL A 205 10.96 1.95 -15.70
C VAL A 205 12.05 2.71 -16.42
N LEU A 206 13.27 2.18 -16.46
CA LEU A 206 14.41 2.82 -17.09
C LEU A 206 14.27 2.91 -18.62
N ASP A 207 13.72 1.87 -19.25
CA ASP A 207 13.48 1.85 -20.70
C ASP A 207 12.49 2.95 -21.14
N ARG A 208 11.50 3.29 -20.28
CA ARG A 208 10.55 4.38 -20.53
C ARG A 208 11.20 5.77 -20.54
N LEU A 209 12.34 5.93 -19.89
CA LEU A 209 13.05 7.19 -19.79
C LEU A 209 13.88 7.49 -21.05
N GLU A 210 14.26 6.47 -21.83
CA GLU A 210 15.08 6.58 -23.04
C GLU A 210 16.38 7.38 -22.80
N LEU A 211 16.99 7.18 -21.62
CA LEU A 211 18.24 7.86 -21.23
C LEU A 211 19.42 7.38 -22.04
N SER A 212 20.25 8.33 -22.47
CA SER A 212 21.58 8.08 -23.02
C SER A 212 22.66 8.25 -21.94
N GLU A 213 23.83 7.67 -22.18
CA GLU A 213 25.01 7.82 -21.31
C GLU A 213 25.32 9.31 -21.03
N GLY A 214 25.62 9.65 -19.80
CA GLY A 214 25.93 11.01 -19.35
C GLY A 214 24.71 11.91 -19.14
N GLN A 215 23.50 11.45 -19.43
CA GLN A 215 22.30 12.22 -19.13
C GLN A 215 21.92 12.15 -17.64
N SER A 216 21.23 13.20 -17.18
CA SER A 216 20.89 13.38 -15.78
C SER A 216 19.49 12.87 -15.45
N MET A 217 19.35 12.16 -14.33
CA MET A 217 18.08 11.65 -13.80
C MET A 217 17.84 12.12 -12.38
N LEU A 218 16.60 12.50 -12.07
CA LEU A 218 16.11 12.67 -10.72
C LEU A 218 15.21 11.48 -10.33
N GLU A 219 15.52 10.78 -9.25
CA GLU A 219 14.62 9.80 -8.65
C GLU A 219 13.95 10.39 -7.42
N ILE A 220 12.61 10.43 -7.42
CA ILE A 220 11.79 10.94 -6.31
C ILE A 220 11.26 9.76 -5.50
N GLY A 221 11.74 9.59 -4.26
CA GLY A 221 11.38 8.45 -3.41
C GLY A 221 12.24 7.22 -3.69
N CYS A 222 13.55 7.35 -3.56
CA CYS A 222 14.50 6.32 -4.00
C CYS A 222 14.54 5.04 -3.15
N GLY A 223 13.81 4.97 -2.03
CA GLY A 223 13.86 3.80 -1.16
C GLY A 223 15.29 3.40 -0.80
N TRP A 224 15.63 2.14 -1.00
CA TRP A 224 16.99 1.61 -0.75
C TRP A 224 17.96 1.77 -1.93
N GLY A 225 17.54 2.51 -2.98
CA GLY A 225 18.40 2.99 -4.05
C GLY A 225 18.63 2.04 -5.21
N THR A 226 17.86 1.00 -5.36
CA THR A 226 18.08 -0.04 -6.40
C THR A 226 17.86 0.51 -7.80
N LEU A 227 16.80 1.32 -8.01
CA LEU A 227 16.55 1.97 -9.32
C LEU A 227 17.65 2.98 -9.67
N ALA A 228 18.06 3.83 -8.70
CA ALA A 228 19.14 4.79 -8.92
C ALA A 228 20.45 4.13 -9.33
N LYS A 229 20.82 3.02 -8.67
CA LYS A 229 22.03 2.26 -9.00
C LYS A 229 21.94 1.64 -10.40
N ALA A 230 20.81 1.04 -10.74
CA ALA A 230 20.59 0.48 -12.07
C ALA A 230 20.64 1.54 -13.17
N ALA A 231 20.13 2.76 -12.91
CA ALA A 231 20.26 3.88 -13.85
C ALA A 231 21.73 4.32 -14.02
N ALA A 232 22.49 4.39 -12.94
CA ALA A 232 23.92 4.71 -12.98
C ALA A 232 24.73 3.64 -13.73
N GLU A 233 24.40 2.35 -13.56
CA GLU A 233 25.00 1.25 -14.33
C GLU A 233 24.72 1.36 -15.84
N ARG A 234 23.63 2.04 -16.24
CA ARG A 234 23.34 2.39 -17.64
C ARG A 234 23.99 3.71 -18.09
N GLY A 235 24.85 4.30 -17.24
CA GLY A 235 25.63 5.51 -17.55
C GLY A 235 24.94 6.84 -17.21
N ALA A 236 23.80 6.83 -16.50
CA ALA A 236 23.12 8.06 -16.08
C ALA A 236 23.81 8.72 -14.86
N GLU A 237 23.76 10.06 -14.78
CA GLU A 237 24.08 10.80 -13.56
C GLU A 237 22.81 10.96 -12.73
N VAL A 238 22.78 10.43 -11.51
CA VAL A 238 21.55 10.29 -10.74
C VAL A 238 21.56 11.10 -9.45
N ASP A 239 20.55 11.96 -9.29
CA ASP A 239 20.14 12.52 -8.01
C ASP A 239 18.95 11.72 -7.47
N ALA A 240 19.15 11.00 -6.38
CA ALA A 240 18.14 10.16 -5.77
C ALA A 240 17.76 10.73 -4.39
N ILE A 241 16.47 11.08 -4.20
CA ILE A 241 16.00 11.74 -2.99
C ILE A 241 15.07 10.86 -2.16
N SER A 242 15.24 10.93 -0.83
CA SER A 242 14.35 10.35 0.19
C SER A 242 14.34 11.21 1.43
N LEU A 243 13.32 11.03 2.29
CA LEU A 243 13.27 11.64 3.63
C LEU A 243 13.77 10.67 4.72
N SER A 244 13.96 9.39 4.42
CA SER A 244 14.40 8.38 5.37
C SER A 244 15.92 8.31 5.45
N ASP A 245 16.49 8.65 6.62
CA ASP A 245 17.92 8.52 6.87
C ASP A 245 18.39 7.07 6.78
N GLU A 246 17.58 6.11 7.25
CA GLU A 246 17.90 4.68 7.23
C GLU A 246 17.97 4.12 5.81
N GLN A 247 17.01 4.47 4.97
CA GLN A 247 17.03 4.09 3.56
C GLN A 247 18.23 4.69 2.83
N LEU A 248 18.50 5.98 3.04
CA LEU A 248 19.65 6.65 2.42
C LEU A 248 20.98 6.07 2.89
N ALA A 249 21.09 5.71 4.18
CA ALA A 249 22.30 5.05 4.71
C ALA A 249 22.51 3.67 4.05
N TRP A 250 21.45 2.93 3.80
CA TRP A 250 21.51 1.68 3.06
C TRP A 250 21.84 1.90 1.58
N ALA A 251 21.17 2.83 0.92
CA ALA A 251 21.33 3.13 -0.50
C ALA A 251 22.75 3.52 -0.86
N ARG A 252 23.44 4.27 0.02
CA ARG A 252 24.85 4.68 -0.18
C ARG A 252 25.84 3.52 -0.17
N ARG A 253 25.45 2.34 0.34
CA ARG A 253 26.32 1.15 0.33
C ARG A 253 26.50 0.66 -1.10
N GLY A 254 27.74 0.62 -1.58
CA GLY A 254 28.08 0.19 -2.93
C GLY A 254 27.60 1.12 -4.05
N ALA A 255 27.25 2.37 -3.74
CA ALA A 255 26.93 3.37 -4.75
C ALA A 255 28.20 3.84 -5.47
N GLY A 256 28.14 3.99 -6.80
CA GLY A 256 29.18 4.62 -7.60
C GLY A 256 29.14 6.15 -7.51
N GLU A 257 30.16 6.81 -8.06
CA GLU A 257 30.30 8.28 -8.07
C GLU A 257 29.18 8.98 -8.85
N GLN A 258 28.54 8.29 -9.79
CA GLN A 258 27.44 8.79 -10.63
C GLN A 258 26.11 8.94 -9.88
N THR A 259 26.00 8.44 -8.63
CA THR A 259 24.75 8.48 -7.86
C THR A 259 24.91 9.31 -6.59
N ARG A 260 24.10 10.34 -6.43
CA ARG A 260 24.03 11.17 -5.22
C ARG A 260 22.75 10.88 -4.46
N PHE A 261 22.86 10.29 -3.29
CA PHE A 261 21.73 10.04 -2.38
C PHE A 261 21.55 11.20 -1.41
N LEU A 262 20.44 11.94 -1.56
CA LEU A 262 20.18 13.21 -0.87
C LEU A 262 18.97 13.14 0.04
N LYS A 263 19.12 13.59 1.28
CA LYS A 263 17.96 13.82 2.17
C LYS A 263 17.29 15.11 1.74
N ARG A 264 16.21 15.00 0.97
CA ARG A 264 15.50 16.16 0.42
C ARG A 264 14.04 15.87 0.20
N ASP A 265 13.19 16.85 0.51
CA ASP A 265 11.79 16.83 0.13
C ASP A 265 11.66 17.18 -1.37
N TYR A 266 10.80 16.46 -2.09
CA TYR A 266 10.57 16.70 -3.53
C TYR A 266 10.07 18.12 -3.80
N ARG A 267 9.36 18.72 -2.86
CA ARG A 267 8.84 20.09 -2.94
C ARG A 267 9.96 21.15 -3.00
N ASP A 268 11.10 20.82 -2.40
CA ASP A 268 12.28 21.70 -2.34
C ASP A 268 13.34 21.36 -3.41
N THR A 269 13.03 20.40 -4.29
CA THR A 269 13.94 19.98 -5.35
C THR A 269 13.84 20.96 -6.53
N ALA A 270 14.96 21.47 -6.95
CA ALA A 270 15.12 22.32 -8.13
C ALA A 270 16.31 21.85 -8.94
N GLY A 271 16.12 21.70 -10.24
CA GLY A 271 17.14 21.25 -11.20
C GLY A 271 16.57 21.24 -12.61
N GLN A 272 17.39 20.79 -13.54
CA GLN A 272 17.00 20.53 -14.93
C GLN A 272 17.57 19.16 -15.31
N TYR A 273 16.71 18.15 -15.29
CA TYR A 273 17.06 16.76 -15.56
C TYR A 273 16.54 16.32 -16.93
N ASP A 274 17.25 15.44 -17.58
CA ASP A 274 16.82 14.82 -18.82
C ASP A 274 15.65 13.84 -18.53
N ALA A 275 15.66 13.22 -17.35
CA ALA A 275 14.61 12.33 -16.91
C ALA A 275 14.25 12.47 -15.43
N VAL A 276 13.02 12.03 -15.09
CA VAL A 276 12.53 11.88 -13.71
C VAL A 276 11.93 10.49 -13.54
N ALA A 277 12.25 9.80 -12.44
CA ALA A 277 11.63 8.54 -12.06
C ALA A 277 10.96 8.66 -10.67
N SER A 278 9.83 7.99 -10.49
CA SER A 278 9.22 7.81 -9.17
C SER A 278 8.39 6.54 -9.15
N VAL A 279 8.63 5.69 -8.15
CA VAL A 279 7.98 4.39 -8.03
C VAL A 279 7.24 4.31 -6.70
N GLU A 280 5.90 4.24 -6.76
CA GLU A 280 5.01 4.06 -5.61
C GLU A 280 5.32 5.01 -4.43
N MET A 281 5.49 6.28 -4.74
CA MET A 281 5.73 7.34 -3.76
C MET A 281 4.50 8.25 -3.62
N VAL A 282 3.77 8.48 -4.71
CA VAL A 282 2.67 9.45 -4.75
C VAL A 282 1.49 9.03 -3.87
N GLU A 283 1.32 7.75 -3.59
CA GLU A 283 0.32 7.17 -2.69
C GLU A 283 0.51 7.61 -1.24
N ALA A 284 1.76 7.88 -0.86
CA ALA A 284 2.08 8.43 0.45
C ALA A 284 1.69 9.91 0.59
N LEU A 285 1.29 10.57 -0.51
CA LEU A 285 0.82 11.95 -0.51
C LEU A 285 -0.71 11.99 -0.34
N GLY A 286 -1.23 13.04 0.31
CA GLY A 286 -2.66 13.32 0.25
C GLY A 286 -3.05 13.91 -1.11
N ARG A 287 -4.36 13.81 -1.47
CA ARG A 287 -4.90 14.34 -2.75
C ARG A 287 -4.53 15.80 -2.98
N GLU A 288 -4.47 16.60 -1.91
CA GLU A 288 -4.10 18.01 -1.93
C GLU A 288 -2.66 18.24 -2.42
N TYR A 289 -1.78 17.24 -2.38
CA TYR A 289 -0.38 17.34 -2.80
C TYR A 289 -0.11 16.79 -4.20
N TRP A 290 -1.07 16.12 -4.86
CA TRP A 290 -0.88 15.63 -6.24
C TRP A 290 -0.56 16.76 -7.23
N PRO A 291 -1.22 17.96 -7.15
CA PRO A 291 -0.81 19.10 -7.98
C PRO A 291 0.64 19.49 -7.76
N THR A 292 1.10 19.57 -6.50
CA THR A 292 2.48 19.93 -6.15
C THR A 292 3.50 18.90 -6.63
N PHE A 293 3.12 17.60 -6.62
CA PHE A 293 3.96 16.54 -7.16
C PHE A 293 4.14 16.68 -8.67
N MET A 294 3.07 16.94 -9.42
CA MET A 294 3.14 17.21 -10.86
C MET A 294 3.88 18.52 -11.17
N ASP A 295 3.74 19.56 -10.34
CA ASP A 295 4.54 20.78 -10.45
C ASP A 295 6.04 20.50 -10.27
N CYS A 296 6.40 19.61 -9.35
CA CYS A 296 7.79 19.21 -9.15
C CYS A 296 8.35 18.51 -10.40
N ILE A 297 7.62 17.54 -10.97
CA ILE A 297 8.03 16.84 -12.18
C ILE A 297 8.22 17.83 -13.33
N ALA A 298 7.20 18.64 -13.60
CA ALA A 298 7.22 19.62 -14.69
C ALA A 298 8.37 20.63 -14.57
N ARG A 299 8.64 21.12 -13.35
CA ARG A 299 9.70 22.09 -13.07
C ARG A 299 11.09 21.50 -13.27
N ASN A 300 11.28 20.23 -12.89
CA ASN A 300 12.60 19.59 -12.89
C ASN A 300 12.95 18.89 -14.22
N LEU A 301 12.00 18.65 -15.12
CA LEU A 301 12.27 18.12 -16.44
C LEU A 301 12.73 19.25 -17.40
N LYS A 302 13.73 18.95 -18.24
CA LYS A 302 14.07 19.73 -19.45
C LYS A 302 12.93 19.61 -20.48
N PRO A 303 12.74 20.58 -21.39
CA PRO A 303 11.85 20.42 -22.54
C PRO A 303 12.24 19.15 -23.33
N GLY A 304 11.26 18.35 -23.72
CA GLY A 304 11.43 17.03 -24.34
C GLY A 304 11.84 15.92 -23.38
N GLY A 305 12.14 16.23 -22.11
CA GLY A 305 12.49 15.23 -21.08
C GLY A 305 11.30 14.32 -20.71
N ARG A 306 11.63 13.16 -20.17
CA ARG A 306 10.66 12.09 -19.86
C ARG A 306 10.59 11.80 -18.36
N ALA A 307 9.39 11.57 -17.85
CA ALA A 307 9.21 10.98 -16.53
C ALA A 307 8.57 9.60 -16.62
N ALA A 308 9.09 8.63 -15.88
CA ALA A 308 8.49 7.33 -15.69
C ALA A 308 7.93 7.25 -14.26
N ILE A 309 6.61 7.12 -14.15
CA ILE A 309 5.91 7.09 -12.86
C ILE A 309 5.22 5.74 -12.71
N GLN A 310 5.56 5.01 -11.64
CA GLN A 310 4.79 3.85 -11.20
C GLN A 310 3.91 4.28 -10.04
N TYR A 311 2.61 3.95 -10.10
CA TYR A 311 1.65 4.33 -9.07
C TYR A 311 0.50 3.33 -8.97
N ILE A 312 -0.14 3.29 -7.79
CA ILE A 312 -1.32 2.48 -7.52
C ILE A 312 -2.56 3.35 -7.62
N SER A 313 -3.57 2.87 -8.33
CA SER A 313 -4.87 3.55 -8.42
C SER A 313 -5.99 2.75 -7.76
N MET A 314 -6.98 3.49 -7.31
CA MET A 314 -8.31 2.97 -7.02
C MET A 314 -9.15 3.01 -8.30
N ARG A 315 -9.94 1.95 -8.55
CA ARG A 315 -10.92 1.95 -9.65
C ARG A 315 -11.81 3.20 -9.60
N GLU A 316 -12.03 3.83 -10.75
CA GLU A 316 -12.67 5.17 -10.87
C GLU A 316 -14.01 5.27 -10.12
N GLU A 317 -14.86 4.24 -10.26
CA GLU A 317 -16.21 4.19 -9.67
C GLU A 317 -16.18 4.07 -8.14
N LEU A 318 -15.10 3.53 -7.59
CA LEU A 318 -14.92 3.32 -6.15
C LEU A 318 -14.24 4.50 -5.45
N PHE A 319 -13.56 5.37 -6.22
CA PHE A 319 -12.66 6.38 -5.67
C PHE A 319 -13.32 7.36 -4.69
N ASP A 320 -14.48 7.95 -5.05
CA ASP A 320 -15.12 8.98 -4.21
C ASP A 320 -15.56 8.39 -2.86
N ALA A 321 -15.99 7.15 -2.87
CA ALA A 321 -16.37 6.45 -1.66
C ALA A 321 -15.16 6.02 -0.82
N TYR A 322 -14.06 5.63 -1.46
CA TYR A 322 -12.79 5.34 -0.82
C TYR A 322 -12.17 6.60 -0.18
N ALA A 323 -12.05 7.68 -0.94
CA ALA A 323 -11.50 8.95 -0.44
C ALA A 323 -12.37 9.61 0.65
N GLY A 324 -13.64 9.23 0.73
CA GLY A 324 -14.60 9.72 1.73
C GLY A 324 -14.56 8.99 3.08
N SER A 325 -13.81 7.89 3.21
CA SER A 325 -13.72 7.06 4.43
C SER A 325 -12.28 6.69 4.73
N ALA A 326 -11.93 6.47 6.00
CA ALA A 326 -10.67 5.82 6.33
C ALA A 326 -10.85 4.30 6.14
N ASP A 327 -9.81 3.65 5.60
CA ASP A 327 -9.76 2.21 5.50
C ASP A 327 -8.69 1.60 6.43
N PHE A 328 -8.61 0.27 6.41
CA PHE A 328 -7.63 -0.48 7.20
C PHE A 328 -6.19 -0.03 6.91
N ILE A 329 -5.82 0.18 5.63
CA ILE A 329 -4.46 0.57 5.24
C ILE A 329 -4.09 1.93 5.83
N GLN A 330 -5.00 2.90 5.73
CA GLN A 330 -4.77 4.24 6.28
C GLN A 330 -4.72 4.25 7.81
N ALA A 331 -5.46 3.32 8.46
CA ALA A 331 -5.50 3.25 9.91
C ALA A 331 -4.26 2.59 10.52
N TYR A 332 -3.76 1.51 9.89
CA TYR A 332 -2.78 0.62 10.50
C TYR A 332 -1.42 0.60 9.79
N ILE A 333 -1.34 0.86 8.48
CA ILE A 333 -0.13 0.64 7.68
C ILE A 333 0.46 1.95 7.14
N PHE A 334 -0.34 2.75 6.41
CA PHE A 334 0.09 3.97 5.75
C PHE A 334 -0.76 5.18 6.16
N PRO A 335 -0.56 5.73 7.38
CA PRO A 335 -1.30 6.90 7.82
C PRO A 335 -1.11 8.09 6.87
N GLY A 336 -2.23 8.67 6.42
CA GLY A 336 -2.22 9.80 5.49
C GLY A 336 -2.09 9.45 4.00
N GLY A 337 -1.86 8.18 3.67
CA GLY A 337 -1.81 7.70 2.29
C GLY A 337 -3.18 7.75 1.60
N LEU A 338 -3.18 7.92 0.27
CA LEU A 338 -4.38 7.85 -0.56
C LEU A 338 -4.01 7.36 -1.96
N LEU A 339 -4.66 6.28 -2.41
CA LEU A 339 -4.49 5.77 -3.76
C LEU A 339 -5.00 6.79 -4.79
N ILE A 340 -4.45 6.70 -6.00
CA ILE A 340 -4.67 7.68 -7.05
C ILE A 340 -6.00 7.45 -7.77
N ARG A 341 -6.64 8.53 -8.21
CA ARG A 341 -7.67 8.52 -9.25
C ARG A 341 -7.00 8.83 -10.58
N THR A 342 -6.85 7.82 -11.44
CA THR A 342 -6.04 7.93 -12.68
C THR A 342 -6.50 9.09 -13.57
N SER A 343 -7.81 9.27 -13.76
CA SER A 343 -8.34 10.37 -14.59
C SER A 343 -7.97 11.76 -14.06
N GLU A 344 -8.01 11.94 -12.74
CA GLU A 344 -7.60 13.20 -12.10
C GLU A 344 -6.09 13.41 -12.19
N PHE A 345 -5.30 12.37 -11.97
CA PHE A 345 -3.85 12.42 -12.00
C PHE A 345 -3.34 12.77 -13.42
N ARG A 346 -3.93 12.12 -14.44
CA ARG A 346 -3.66 12.45 -15.84
C ARG A 346 -3.99 13.91 -16.16
N ARG A 347 -5.16 14.39 -15.77
CA ARG A 347 -5.56 15.77 -15.98
C ARG A 347 -4.56 16.76 -15.32
N LEU A 348 -4.08 16.45 -14.13
CA LEU A 348 -3.08 17.27 -13.42
C LEU A 348 -1.74 17.32 -14.16
N ALA A 349 -1.30 16.21 -14.77
CA ALA A 349 -0.09 16.15 -15.59
C ALA A 349 -0.26 17.01 -16.87
N GLU A 350 -1.34 16.79 -17.62
CA GLU A 350 -1.61 17.48 -18.87
C GLU A 350 -1.76 18.99 -18.68
N GLN A 351 -2.35 19.47 -17.58
CA GLN A 351 -2.43 20.89 -17.22
C GLN A 351 -1.06 21.56 -16.99
N ARG A 352 0.02 20.77 -16.87
CA ARG A 352 1.39 21.24 -16.62
C ARG A 352 2.32 21.02 -17.81
N GLY A 353 1.75 20.74 -19.00
CA GLY A 353 2.52 20.46 -20.18
C GLY A 353 3.26 19.11 -20.12
N LEU A 354 2.75 18.19 -19.31
CA LEU A 354 3.26 16.81 -19.24
C LEU A 354 2.29 15.93 -20.02
N ARG A 355 2.64 15.58 -21.26
CA ARG A 355 1.83 14.72 -22.11
C ARG A 355 1.84 13.28 -21.59
N TRP A 356 0.67 12.76 -21.30
CA TRP A 356 0.48 11.37 -20.86
C TRP A 356 0.70 10.40 -22.02
N HIS A 357 1.61 9.46 -21.86
CA HIS A 357 2.01 8.55 -22.91
C HIS A 357 2.29 7.13 -22.36
N ALA A 358 1.99 6.10 -23.16
CA ALA A 358 2.40 4.71 -22.95
C ALA A 358 2.15 4.17 -21.52
N GLN A 359 0.90 4.21 -21.05
CA GLN A 359 0.52 3.54 -19.81
C GLN A 359 0.51 2.01 -19.99
N HIS A 360 0.99 1.31 -18.96
CA HIS A 360 0.94 -0.14 -18.82
C HIS A 360 0.36 -0.50 -17.46
N ASP A 361 -0.68 -1.33 -17.45
CA ASP A 361 -1.42 -1.76 -16.27
C ASP A 361 -1.05 -3.21 -15.96
N PHE A 362 -0.65 -3.52 -14.71
CA PHE A 362 -0.13 -4.84 -14.35
C PHE A 362 -0.48 -5.26 -12.90
N GLY A 363 -1.69 -4.94 -12.43
CA GLY A 363 -2.15 -5.23 -11.07
C GLY A 363 -2.09 -6.70 -10.68
N ILE A 364 -2.20 -7.62 -11.63
CA ILE A 364 -2.06 -9.06 -11.35
C ILE A 364 -0.63 -9.42 -10.95
N ASP A 365 0.38 -8.78 -11.54
CA ASP A 365 1.77 -8.96 -11.09
C ASP A 365 1.97 -8.44 -9.65
N TYR A 366 1.24 -7.39 -9.26
CA TYR A 366 1.28 -6.94 -7.86
C TYR A 366 0.62 -7.95 -6.92
N ALA A 367 -0.52 -8.52 -7.30
CA ALA A 367 -1.13 -9.59 -6.51
C ALA A 367 -0.16 -10.77 -6.32
N ASP A 368 0.54 -11.16 -7.38
CA ASP A 368 1.55 -12.24 -7.31
C ASP A 368 2.79 -11.82 -6.51
N THR A 369 3.21 -10.55 -6.59
CA THR A 369 4.28 -9.98 -5.74
C THR A 369 3.92 -10.06 -4.26
N LEU A 370 2.71 -9.64 -3.89
CA LEU A 370 2.20 -9.69 -2.51
C LEU A 370 2.13 -11.11 -1.96
N LYS A 371 1.73 -12.06 -2.80
CA LYS A 371 1.75 -13.49 -2.45
C LYS A 371 3.17 -13.97 -2.15
N LEU A 372 4.15 -13.65 -3.00
CA LEU A 372 5.56 -14.00 -2.76
C LEU A 372 6.10 -13.33 -1.48
N TRP A 373 5.75 -12.08 -1.24
CA TRP A 373 6.12 -11.40 0.01
C TRP A 373 5.53 -12.09 1.23
N LEU A 374 4.26 -12.53 1.17
CA LEU A 374 3.62 -13.27 2.26
C LEU A 374 4.33 -14.62 2.52
N GLU A 375 4.70 -15.35 1.46
CA GLU A 375 5.43 -16.61 1.57
C GLU A 375 6.80 -16.39 2.20
N GLN A 376 7.57 -15.40 1.75
CA GLN A 376 8.89 -15.06 2.31
C GLN A 376 8.81 -14.54 3.74
N PHE A 377 7.79 -13.71 4.05
CA PHE A 377 7.55 -13.22 5.40
C PHE A 377 7.22 -14.37 6.36
N ASN A 378 6.34 -15.29 5.97
CA ASN A 378 6.00 -16.47 6.77
C ASN A 378 7.22 -17.37 6.99
N ALA A 379 8.05 -17.58 5.99
CA ALA A 379 9.32 -18.29 6.13
C ALA A 379 10.27 -17.57 7.09
N ALA A 380 10.37 -16.24 7.00
CA ALA A 380 11.22 -15.44 7.91
C ALA A 380 10.75 -15.54 9.37
N VAL A 381 9.42 -15.55 9.60
CA VAL A 381 8.84 -15.76 10.95
C VAL A 381 9.16 -17.18 11.45
N ALA A 382 8.91 -18.20 10.63
CA ALA A 382 9.10 -19.60 11.00
C ALA A 382 10.57 -19.94 11.31
N ASP A 383 11.50 -19.39 10.53
CA ASP A 383 12.95 -19.56 10.65
C ASP A 383 13.60 -18.67 11.73
N GLY A 384 12.82 -17.80 12.38
CA GLY A 384 13.34 -16.84 13.37
C GLY A 384 14.27 -15.78 12.75
N ARG A 385 14.15 -15.47 11.45
CA ARG A 385 14.95 -14.47 10.74
C ARG A 385 14.48 -13.04 10.91
N LEU A 386 13.25 -12.84 11.43
CA LEU A 386 12.83 -11.50 11.80
C LEU A 386 13.66 -10.98 12.97
N PRO A 387 14.03 -9.69 12.97
CA PRO A 387 14.73 -9.10 14.10
C PRO A 387 13.85 -9.13 15.36
N ALA A 388 14.50 -9.06 16.53
CA ALA A 388 13.79 -9.02 17.80
C ALA A 388 12.87 -7.79 17.91
N GLY A 389 11.73 -7.96 18.60
CA GLY A 389 10.78 -6.89 18.88
C GLY A 389 9.45 -6.97 18.12
N PHE A 390 9.31 -7.87 17.16
CA PHE A 390 8.04 -8.14 16.47
C PHE A 390 7.33 -9.31 17.16
N ASP A 391 6.14 -9.06 17.69
CA ASP A 391 5.32 -10.07 18.36
C ASP A 391 4.34 -10.77 17.39
N ALA A 392 3.59 -11.75 17.91
CA ALA A 392 2.59 -12.47 17.12
C ALA A 392 1.48 -11.55 16.58
N ARG A 393 1.07 -10.54 17.36
CA ARG A 393 0.04 -9.58 16.97
C ARG A 393 0.48 -8.74 15.78
N PHE A 394 1.74 -8.27 15.78
CA PHE A 394 2.30 -7.56 14.64
C PHE A 394 2.44 -8.48 13.41
N ASN A 395 2.88 -9.72 13.60
CA ASN A 395 3.01 -10.67 12.51
C ASN A 395 1.65 -10.97 11.85
N ASP A 396 0.58 -11.05 12.64
CA ASP A 396 -0.77 -11.25 12.14
C ASP A 396 -1.30 -10.01 11.42
N LEU A 397 -1.04 -8.80 11.94
CA LEU A 397 -1.33 -7.55 11.23
C LEU A 397 -0.66 -7.52 9.84
N TRP A 398 0.62 -7.92 9.77
CA TRP A 398 1.37 -7.90 8.51
C TRP A 398 0.83 -8.92 7.50
N ARG A 399 0.49 -10.12 7.96
CA ARG A 399 -0.19 -11.15 7.13
C ARG A 399 -1.54 -10.67 6.60
N PHE A 400 -2.34 -10.06 7.45
CA PHE A 400 -3.64 -9.52 7.05
C PHE A 400 -3.47 -8.42 6.01
N TYR A 401 -2.51 -7.51 6.21
CA TYR A 401 -2.19 -6.43 5.29
C TYR A 401 -1.83 -6.95 3.88
N LEU A 402 -0.89 -7.89 3.79
CA LEU A 402 -0.45 -8.43 2.50
C LEU A 402 -1.61 -9.10 1.75
N GLN A 403 -2.43 -9.90 2.45
CA GLN A 403 -3.58 -10.58 1.85
C GLN A 403 -4.73 -9.61 1.50
N TYR A 404 -4.91 -8.55 2.30
CA TYR A 404 -5.89 -7.50 2.01
C TYR A 404 -5.58 -6.81 0.68
N CYS A 405 -4.32 -6.42 0.49
CA CYS A 405 -3.88 -5.80 -0.75
C CYS A 405 -3.93 -6.80 -1.93
N GLU A 406 -3.48 -8.05 -1.73
CA GLU A 406 -3.56 -9.09 -2.76
C GLU A 406 -5.00 -9.26 -3.26
N GLY A 407 -5.98 -9.38 -2.37
CA GLY A 407 -7.39 -9.49 -2.72
C GLY A 407 -7.89 -8.30 -3.54
N GLY A 408 -7.46 -7.09 -3.19
CA GLY A 408 -7.78 -5.85 -3.91
C GLY A 408 -7.28 -5.84 -5.36
N PHE A 409 -6.03 -6.26 -5.58
CA PHE A 409 -5.46 -6.38 -6.93
C PHE A 409 -6.10 -7.52 -7.73
N ARG A 410 -6.32 -8.69 -7.12
CA ARG A 410 -6.93 -9.83 -7.83
C ARG A 410 -8.33 -9.54 -8.34
N CYS A 411 -9.12 -8.76 -7.63
CA CYS A 411 -10.47 -8.41 -8.06
C CYS A 411 -10.54 -7.13 -8.91
N GLY A 412 -9.42 -6.44 -9.14
CA GLY A 412 -9.35 -5.20 -9.90
C GLY A 412 -10.03 -4.00 -9.23
N SER A 413 -10.20 -4.01 -7.90
CA SER A 413 -10.64 -2.81 -7.17
C SER A 413 -9.51 -1.77 -7.06
N ILE A 414 -8.27 -2.23 -7.08
CA ILE A 414 -7.05 -1.43 -7.22
C ILE A 414 -6.19 -2.01 -8.34
N ASP A 415 -5.36 -1.17 -8.95
CA ASP A 415 -4.45 -1.54 -10.02
C ASP A 415 -3.12 -0.81 -9.88
N VAL A 416 -2.06 -1.32 -10.49
CA VAL A 416 -0.76 -0.65 -10.58
C VAL A 416 -0.42 -0.34 -12.02
N HIS A 417 0.17 0.83 -12.21
CA HIS A 417 0.45 1.38 -13.54
C HIS A 417 1.88 1.87 -13.63
N GLN A 418 2.49 1.72 -14.80
CA GLN A 418 3.63 2.52 -15.23
C GLN A 418 3.19 3.44 -16.37
N VAL A 419 3.49 4.72 -16.25
CA VAL A 419 3.19 5.72 -17.27
C VAL A 419 4.43 6.54 -17.61
N THR A 420 4.56 6.90 -18.87
CA THR A 420 5.53 7.89 -19.33
C THR A 420 4.86 9.25 -19.47
N LEU A 421 5.46 10.28 -18.88
CA LEU A 421 5.07 11.66 -19.07
C LEU A 421 6.17 12.35 -19.89
N VAL A 422 5.82 13.05 -20.96
CA VAL A 422 6.77 13.77 -21.80
C VAL A 422 6.51 15.27 -21.65
N LYS A 423 7.55 16.04 -21.28
CA LYS A 423 7.44 17.49 -21.17
C LYS A 423 7.47 18.13 -22.54
N GLU A 424 6.42 18.89 -22.88
CA GLU A 424 6.31 19.67 -24.10
C GLU A 424 7.16 20.94 -24.08
#